data_e0ed1078eb99fe58a809e221e901cccd
#
_entry.id   e0ed1078eb99fe58a809e221e901cccd
#
_cell.length_a   1.000
_cell.length_b   1.000
_cell.length_c   1.000
_cell.angle_alpha   90.00
_cell.angle_beta   90.00
_cell.angle_gamma   90.00
#
_symmetry.space_group_name_H-M   'P 1'
#
loop_
_entity.id
_entity.type
_entity.pdbx_description
1 polymer ?
#
loop_
_entity_poly.entity_id
_entity_poly.type
_entity_poly.pdbx_seq_one_letter_code
_entity_poly.pdbx_strand_id
1 'polypeptide(L)'
;PLVEAFIGYHIDNSIAIYFGKRQVFHNNLEMTHNEDTLRFTDTSLLGQNYTQSSEEVGIFVESSFGEKFVIEPKLAVTSGDRGNSFGEDSRDSDFGGIKLGSRLNLYPLESFSDGNENTAVDLIGEENLKIQLGFAYSISFEGSSTEENDDDLLLYDSSGNQNFPDYSQLFFDLLVKYKGFSFLFEYADSYTSNINQ
;
A
#
# COMPACT_ATOMS: atom_id res chain seq x y z
N PRO A 1 1.98 5.44 -20.12
CA PRO A 1 2.58 4.52 -19.13
C PRO A 1 1.62 3.38 -18.83
N LEU A 2 2.15 2.16 -18.56
CA LEU A 2 1.35 1.02 -18.13
C LEU A 2 1.06 1.19 -16.64
N VAL A 3 -0.20 1.42 -16.29
CA VAL A 3 -0.59 1.60 -14.89
C VAL A 3 -0.63 0.25 -14.19
N GLU A 4 -1.43 -0.70 -14.69
CA GLU A 4 -1.53 -2.05 -14.14
C GLU A 4 -1.50 -3.11 -15.22
N ALA A 5 -0.88 -4.26 -14.92
CA ALA A 5 -0.92 -5.47 -15.74
C ALA A 5 -0.66 -6.69 -14.87
N PHE A 6 -1.68 -7.48 -14.61
CA PHE A 6 -1.58 -8.65 -13.73
C PHE A 6 -2.46 -9.81 -14.20
N ILE A 7 -2.15 -11.00 -13.70
CA ILE A 7 -2.97 -12.21 -13.86
C ILE A 7 -3.43 -12.63 -12.46
N GLY A 8 -4.72 -12.89 -12.29
CA GLY A 8 -5.31 -13.38 -11.05
C GLY A 8 -5.77 -14.83 -11.14
N TYR A 9 -5.59 -15.57 -10.06
CA TYR A 9 -6.11 -16.92 -9.90
C TYR A 9 -6.85 -17.03 -8.57
N HIS A 10 -8.13 -17.40 -8.62
CA HIS A 10 -8.94 -17.67 -7.43
C HIS A 10 -8.79 -19.14 -7.05
N ILE A 11 -8.22 -19.41 -5.88
CA ILE A 11 -8.12 -20.76 -5.32
C ILE A 11 -9.51 -21.23 -4.92
N ASP A 12 -10.26 -20.36 -4.25
CA ASP A 12 -11.66 -20.54 -3.89
C ASP A 12 -12.35 -19.15 -3.78
N ASN A 13 -13.53 -19.11 -3.19
CA ASN A 13 -14.28 -17.86 -3.02
C ASN A 13 -13.64 -16.89 -2.00
N SER A 14 -12.71 -17.37 -1.21
CA SER A 14 -12.12 -16.60 -0.10
C SER A 14 -10.67 -16.22 -0.33
N ILE A 15 -9.96 -16.86 -1.29
CA ILE A 15 -8.53 -16.67 -1.49
C ILE A 15 -8.23 -16.47 -2.97
N ALA A 16 -7.52 -15.40 -3.28
CA ALA A 16 -7.02 -15.09 -4.61
C ALA A 16 -5.51 -14.80 -4.58
N ILE A 17 -4.82 -15.17 -5.65
CA ILE A 17 -3.40 -14.88 -5.87
C ILE A 17 -3.29 -14.09 -7.17
N TYR A 18 -2.47 -13.04 -7.15
CA TYR A 18 -2.21 -12.20 -8.32
C TYR A 18 -0.72 -12.11 -8.59
N PHE A 19 -0.36 -12.05 -9.87
CA PHE A 19 1.01 -11.93 -10.35
C PHE A 19 1.10 -10.80 -11.36
N GLY A 20 2.02 -9.87 -11.17
CA GLY A 20 2.23 -8.76 -12.10
C GLY A 20 2.31 -7.41 -11.42
N LYS A 21 2.13 -6.34 -12.21
CA LYS A 21 2.11 -4.95 -11.70
C LYS A 21 0.68 -4.59 -11.32
N ARG A 22 0.49 -4.23 -10.06
CA ARG A 22 -0.81 -3.78 -9.55
C ARG A 22 -0.66 -2.87 -8.33
N GLN A 23 -1.77 -2.19 -8.01
CA GLN A 23 -1.85 -1.36 -6.81
C GLN A 23 -1.53 -2.16 -5.56
N VAL A 24 -0.67 -1.60 -4.71
CA VAL A 24 -0.28 -2.20 -3.44
C VAL A 24 -1.29 -1.86 -2.33
N PHE A 25 -1.46 -2.77 -1.39
CA PHE A 25 -2.38 -2.61 -0.25
C PHE A 25 -1.65 -2.38 1.09
N HIS A 26 -0.33 -2.49 1.11
CA HIS A 26 0.48 -2.35 2.33
C HIS A 26 0.90 -0.90 2.61
N ASN A 27 0.14 0.04 2.09
CA ASN A 27 0.25 1.48 2.30
C ASN A 27 -0.91 2.00 3.17
N ASN A 28 -0.98 3.31 3.36
CA ASN A 28 -2.15 3.94 3.97
C ASN A 28 -3.42 3.76 3.09
N LEU A 29 -4.58 3.77 3.72
CA LEU A 29 -5.84 3.46 3.05
C LEU A 29 -6.19 4.47 1.95
N GLU A 30 -5.92 5.77 2.15
CA GLU A 30 -6.18 6.82 1.17
C GLU A 30 -5.55 6.49 -0.20
N MET A 31 -4.33 5.94 -0.21
CA MET A 31 -3.62 5.57 -1.44
C MET A 31 -4.18 4.32 -2.14
N THR A 32 -5.08 3.59 -1.47
CA THR A 32 -5.82 2.47 -2.08
C THR A 32 -7.18 2.90 -2.64
N HIS A 33 -7.62 4.14 -2.37
CA HIS A 33 -8.86 4.67 -2.89
C HIS A 33 -8.72 5.09 -4.35
N ASN A 34 -9.82 5.04 -5.09
CA ASN A 34 -9.88 5.59 -6.44
C ASN A 34 -9.67 7.10 -6.41
N GLU A 35 -8.81 7.63 -7.24
CA GLU A 35 -8.50 9.06 -7.33
C GLU A 35 -9.75 9.93 -7.55
N ASP A 36 -10.71 9.46 -8.34
CA ASP A 36 -11.98 10.15 -8.62
C ASP A 36 -12.88 10.31 -7.38
N THR A 37 -12.58 9.61 -6.29
CA THR A 37 -13.41 9.57 -5.08
C THR A 37 -12.71 10.12 -3.85
N LEU A 38 -11.56 10.77 -4.02
CA LEU A 38 -10.87 11.45 -2.94
C LEU A 38 -11.73 12.57 -2.34
N ARG A 39 -11.53 12.86 -1.05
CA ARG A 39 -12.28 13.91 -0.34
C ARG A 39 -11.93 15.32 -0.78
N PHE A 40 -10.72 15.48 -1.27
CA PHE A 40 -10.15 16.72 -1.76
C PHE A 40 -9.58 16.50 -3.16
N THR A 41 -9.17 17.57 -3.81
CA THR A 41 -8.58 17.53 -5.14
C THR A 41 -7.16 16.95 -5.17
N ASP A 42 -6.60 16.62 -4.00
CA ASP A 42 -5.25 16.10 -3.86
C ASP A 42 -5.16 15.14 -2.66
N THR A 43 -4.15 14.29 -2.67
CA THR A 43 -3.84 13.36 -1.56
C THR A 43 -3.38 14.13 -0.33
N SER A 44 -3.53 13.52 0.84
CA SER A 44 -3.07 14.09 2.10
C SER A 44 -1.53 14.23 2.13
N LEU A 45 -1.04 15.10 3.02
CA LEU A 45 0.40 15.20 3.26
C LEU A 45 1.02 13.87 3.73
N LEU A 46 0.23 13.02 4.39
CA LEU A 46 0.67 11.67 4.76
C LEU A 46 0.90 10.82 3.51
N GLY A 47 -0.06 10.78 2.58
CA GLY A 47 0.08 10.07 1.32
C GLY A 47 1.27 10.56 0.50
N GLN A 48 1.43 11.88 0.39
CA GLN A 48 2.52 12.49 -0.38
C GLN A 48 3.92 12.21 0.20
N ASN A 49 4.07 12.15 1.52
CA ASN A 49 5.39 11.99 2.15
C ASN A 49 5.76 10.54 2.45
N TYR A 50 4.78 9.67 2.74
CA TYR A 50 5.06 8.29 3.16
C TYR A 50 4.78 7.24 2.08
N THR A 51 3.98 7.60 1.08
CA THR A 51 3.52 6.65 0.07
C THR A 51 3.73 7.22 -1.32
N GLN A 52 4.89 7.04 -1.88
CA GLN A 52 5.22 7.62 -3.18
C GLN A 52 4.86 6.72 -4.37
N SER A 53 4.59 5.42 -4.14
CA SER A 53 4.21 4.48 -5.19
C SER A 53 2.90 3.80 -4.84
N SER A 54 1.96 3.82 -5.77
CA SER A 54 0.70 3.10 -5.68
C SER A 54 0.77 1.70 -6.29
N GLU A 55 1.69 1.45 -7.24
CA GLU A 55 1.79 0.16 -7.94
C GLU A 55 3.19 -0.42 -7.85
N GLU A 56 3.27 -1.74 -7.64
CA GLU A 56 4.51 -2.51 -7.64
C GLU A 56 4.35 -3.81 -8.43
N VAL A 57 5.46 -4.34 -8.92
CA VAL A 57 5.49 -5.66 -9.57
C VAL A 57 5.73 -6.73 -8.52
N GLY A 58 4.89 -7.77 -8.49
CA GLY A 58 5.05 -8.80 -7.47
C GLY A 58 4.02 -9.91 -7.49
N ILE A 59 3.96 -10.59 -6.35
CA ILE A 59 2.99 -11.63 -6.02
C ILE A 59 2.16 -11.12 -4.85
N PHE A 60 0.85 -11.18 -5.02
CA PHE A 60 -0.12 -10.69 -4.04
C PHE A 60 -1.08 -11.81 -3.68
N VAL A 61 -1.31 -12.00 -2.40
CA VAL A 61 -2.30 -12.94 -1.87
C VAL A 61 -3.33 -12.14 -1.09
N GLU A 62 -4.57 -12.24 -1.49
CA GLU A 62 -5.69 -11.60 -0.83
C GLU A 62 -6.69 -12.65 -0.37
N SER A 63 -7.26 -12.42 0.80
CA SER A 63 -8.27 -13.31 1.34
C SER A 63 -9.32 -12.55 2.13
N SER A 64 -10.53 -13.14 2.20
CA SER A 64 -11.66 -12.58 2.93
C SER A 64 -12.45 -13.70 3.60
N PHE A 65 -12.68 -13.56 4.91
CA PHE A 65 -13.33 -14.56 5.74
C PHE A 65 -14.41 -13.91 6.62
N GLY A 66 -15.54 -14.58 6.74
CA GLY A 66 -16.65 -14.17 7.58
C GLY A 66 -17.77 -13.49 6.79
N GLU A 67 -18.88 -13.20 7.47
CA GLU A 67 -20.05 -12.54 6.89
C GLU A 67 -20.43 -11.26 7.68
N LYS A 68 -20.66 -11.39 8.99
CA LYS A 68 -21.01 -10.26 9.87
C LYS A 68 -19.78 -9.59 10.48
N PHE A 69 -18.79 -10.38 10.80
CA PHE A 69 -17.46 -9.92 11.15
C PHE A 69 -16.50 -10.44 10.09
N VAL A 70 -16.03 -9.52 9.24
CA VAL A 70 -15.17 -9.89 8.12
C VAL A 70 -13.73 -9.58 8.44
N ILE A 71 -12.84 -10.50 8.10
CA ILE A 71 -11.38 -10.39 8.26
C ILE A 71 -10.75 -10.58 6.89
N GLU A 72 -9.94 -9.64 6.46
CA GLU A 72 -9.23 -9.68 5.18
C GLU A 72 -7.72 -9.57 5.39
N PRO A 73 -7.03 -10.68 5.63
CA PRO A 73 -5.58 -10.70 5.59
C PRO A 73 -5.08 -10.69 4.14
N LYS A 74 -4.06 -9.87 3.89
CA LYS A 74 -3.42 -9.71 2.57
C LYS A 74 -1.91 -9.73 2.76
N LEU A 75 -1.20 -10.40 1.84
CA LEU A 75 0.26 -10.52 1.83
C LEU A 75 0.79 -10.22 0.43
N ALA A 76 1.95 -9.58 0.36
CA ALA A 76 2.62 -9.31 -0.91
C ALA A 76 4.13 -9.51 -0.79
N VAL A 77 4.71 -9.96 -1.88
CA VAL A 77 6.15 -9.94 -2.13
C VAL A 77 6.35 -9.19 -3.43
N THR A 78 7.03 -8.05 -3.38
CA THR A 78 7.16 -7.14 -4.52
C THR A 78 8.61 -6.75 -4.74
N SER A 79 8.88 -6.11 -5.87
CA SER A 79 10.22 -5.59 -6.20
C SER A 79 10.64 -4.43 -5.30
N GLY A 80 9.69 -3.77 -4.64
CA GLY A 80 9.98 -2.60 -3.82
C GLY A 80 10.26 -1.33 -4.61
N ASP A 81 10.46 -1.45 -5.92
CA ASP A 81 10.73 -0.33 -6.81
C ASP A 81 9.46 0.44 -7.11
N ARG A 82 9.57 1.73 -7.04
CA ARG A 82 8.53 2.64 -7.48
C ARG A 82 8.35 2.48 -9.00
N GLY A 83 7.15 2.31 -9.41
CA GLY A 83 6.58 2.54 -10.73
C GLY A 83 7.29 2.04 -11.98
N ASN A 84 8.60 1.99 -12.07
CA ASN A 84 9.38 1.78 -13.28
C ASN A 84 10.50 0.76 -13.16
N SER A 85 10.22 -0.43 -12.64
CA SER A 85 11.20 -1.54 -12.66
C SER A 85 11.59 -2.01 -14.09
N PHE A 86 11.08 -1.36 -15.14
CA PHE A 86 11.41 -1.64 -16.54
C PHE A 86 11.69 -0.33 -17.30
N GLY A 87 12.93 -0.12 -17.70
CA GLY A 87 13.32 1.04 -18.50
C GLY A 87 14.71 1.56 -18.18
N GLU A 88 15.02 2.75 -18.68
CA GLU A 88 16.32 3.38 -18.50
C GLU A 88 16.54 3.80 -17.03
N ASP A 89 15.44 4.13 -16.36
CA ASP A 89 15.39 4.49 -14.94
C ASP A 89 15.43 3.27 -14.00
N SER A 90 15.30 2.04 -14.53
CA SER A 90 15.51 0.78 -13.78
C SER A 90 16.98 0.51 -13.46
N ARG A 91 17.86 1.41 -13.83
CA ARG A 91 19.28 1.38 -13.47
C ARG A 91 19.59 2.16 -12.20
N ASP A 92 18.54 2.50 -11.47
CA ASP A 92 18.74 3.02 -10.13
C ASP A 92 19.64 2.11 -9.34
N SER A 93 20.52 2.74 -8.61
CA SER A 93 21.58 2.09 -7.86
C SER A 93 21.09 1.24 -6.69
N ASP A 94 19.80 1.12 -6.51
CA ASP A 94 19.17 0.35 -5.44
C ASP A 94 19.08 -1.16 -5.69
N PHE A 95 19.69 -1.70 -6.69
CA PHE A 95 19.69 -3.14 -7.01
C PHE A 95 18.35 -3.88 -6.83
N GLY A 96 17.23 -3.17 -6.68
CA GLY A 96 15.89 -3.75 -6.62
C GLY A 96 15.68 -4.66 -5.40
N GLY A 97 15.79 -4.11 -4.21
CA GLY A 97 15.52 -4.85 -2.96
C GLY A 97 14.14 -5.53 -2.98
N ILE A 98 14.01 -6.66 -2.29
CA ILE A 98 12.70 -7.32 -2.13
C ILE A 98 11.92 -6.60 -1.03
N LYS A 99 10.65 -6.30 -1.32
CA LYS A 99 9.72 -5.76 -0.34
C LYS A 99 8.69 -6.82 0.07
N LEU A 100 8.53 -6.97 1.38
CA LEU A 100 7.46 -7.77 1.96
C LEU A 100 6.38 -6.82 2.48
N GLY A 101 5.16 -7.01 2.03
CA GLY A 101 4.02 -6.23 2.44
C GLY A 101 2.93 -7.08 3.06
N SER A 102 2.23 -6.53 4.05
CA SER A 102 1.06 -7.16 4.67
C SER A 102 0.00 -6.13 5.00
N ARG A 103 -1.26 -6.53 4.94
CA ARG A 103 -2.39 -5.74 5.42
C ARG A 103 -3.43 -6.64 6.06
N LEU A 104 -4.04 -6.16 7.12
CA LEU A 104 -5.17 -6.78 7.78
C LEU A 104 -6.31 -5.76 7.86
N ASN A 105 -7.41 -6.02 7.16
CA ASN A 105 -8.64 -5.27 7.31
C ASN A 105 -9.61 -6.04 8.19
N LEU A 106 -10.24 -5.35 9.13
CA LEU A 106 -11.28 -5.87 10.01
C LEU A 106 -12.55 -5.05 9.81
N TYR A 107 -13.67 -5.73 9.54
CA TYR A 107 -14.99 -5.12 9.41
C TYR A 107 -15.89 -5.66 10.53
N PRO A 108 -15.97 -4.98 11.68
CA PRO A 108 -16.71 -5.47 12.84
C PRO A 108 -18.22 -5.47 12.68
N LEU A 109 -18.74 -4.71 11.71
CA LEU A 109 -20.17 -4.50 11.45
C LEU A 109 -20.55 -4.82 9.99
N GLU A 110 -20.10 -5.94 9.46
CA GLU A 110 -20.18 -6.32 8.04
C GLU A 110 -19.28 -5.43 7.13
N SER A 111 -18.97 -5.91 5.94
CA SER A 111 -18.27 -5.13 4.91
C SER A 111 -19.15 -4.00 4.36
N PHE A 112 -18.51 -3.07 3.68
CA PHE A 112 -19.21 -2.00 2.97
C PHE A 112 -20.01 -2.54 1.79
N SER A 113 -21.00 -1.78 1.34
CA SER A 113 -21.83 -2.13 0.20
C SER A 113 -21.13 -1.79 -1.10
N ASP A 114 -21.22 -2.69 -2.08
CA ASP A 114 -20.84 -2.45 -3.49
C ASP A 114 -19.49 -1.77 -3.72
N GLY A 115 -18.44 -2.17 -2.97
CA GLY A 115 -17.09 -1.61 -3.12
C GLY A 115 -16.92 -0.20 -2.56
N ASN A 116 -17.85 0.26 -1.70
CA ASN A 116 -17.77 1.56 -1.06
C ASN A 116 -16.56 1.71 -0.11
N GLU A 117 -15.89 0.62 0.25
CA GLU A 117 -14.59 0.65 0.96
C GLU A 117 -13.47 1.28 0.15
N ASN A 118 -13.56 1.25 -1.19
CA ASN A 118 -12.54 1.79 -2.10
C ASN A 118 -12.76 3.27 -2.43
N THR A 119 -13.65 3.94 -1.71
CA THR A 119 -13.96 5.36 -1.89
C THR A 119 -13.70 6.14 -0.61
N ALA A 120 -13.17 7.35 -0.73
CA ALA A 120 -12.92 8.20 0.44
C ALA A 120 -14.21 8.75 1.06
N VAL A 121 -15.28 8.85 0.26
CA VAL A 121 -16.58 9.39 0.66
C VAL A 121 -17.68 8.33 0.57
N ASP A 122 -18.74 8.46 1.35
CA ASP A 122 -19.88 7.57 1.30
C ASP A 122 -20.83 7.97 0.16
N LEU A 123 -20.46 7.55 -1.08
CA LEU A 123 -21.23 7.87 -2.29
C LEU A 123 -22.55 7.10 -2.38
N ILE A 124 -22.62 5.93 -1.77
CA ILE A 124 -23.81 5.05 -1.82
C ILE A 124 -24.81 5.45 -0.75
N GLY A 125 -24.34 6.06 0.36
CA GLY A 125 -25.18 6.39 1.51
C GLY A 125 -25.48 5.15 2.35
N GLU A 126 -24.46 4.51 2.95
CA GLU A 126 -24.61 3.31 3.77
C GLU A 126 -25.77 3.45 4.78
N GLU A 127 -26.79 2.61 4.65
CA GLU A 127 -27.97 2.68 5.53
C GLU A 127 -27.63 2.37 6.98
N ASN A 128 -26.67 1.48 7.20
CA ASN A 128 -26.17 1.08 8.51
C ASN A 128 -24.75 1.61 8.72
N LEU A 129 -24.37 1.79 9.98
CA LEU A 129 -23.00 2.13 10.34
C LEU A 129 -22.04 1.04 9.85
N LYS A 130 -21.02 1.44 9.09
CA LYS A 130 -19.94 0.58 8.62
C LYS A 130 -18.60 1.09 9.15
N ILE A 131 -17.76 0.17 9.56
CA ILE A 131 -16.45 0.47 10.13
C ILE A 131 -15.43 -0.48 9.52
N GLN A 132 -14.30 0.07 9.07
CA GLN A 132 -13.10 -0.69 8.72
C GLN A 132 -11.97 -0.24 9.63
N LEU A 133 -11.26 -1.21 10.19
CA LEU A 133 -9.97 -1.02 10.86
C LEU A 133 -8.90 -1.66 9.99
N GLY A 134 -7.91 -0.89 9.59
CA GLY A 134 -6.80 -1.36 8.76
C GLY A 134 -5.48 -1.30 9.50
N PHE A 135 -4.66 -2.33 9.33
CA PHE A 135 -3.27 -2.40 9.78
C PHE A 135 -2.42 -2.84 8.61
N ALA A 136 -1.44 -2.04 8.22
CA ALA A 136 -0.52 -2.41 7.17
C ALA A 136 0.92 -2.29 7.65
N TYR A 137 1.76 -3.20 7.17
CA TYR A 137 3.19 -3.19 7.44
C TYR A 137 3.95 -3.60 6.20
N SER A 138 5.04 -2.92 5.92
CA SER A 138 5.97 -3.32 4.87
C SER A 138 7.41 -3.18 5.34
N ILE A 139 8.28 -4.00 4.75
CA ILE A 139 9.72 -3.92 4.89
C ILE A 139 10.38 -4.11 3.52
N SER A 140 11.18 -3.14 3.11
CA SER A 140 12.05 -3.22 1.94
C SER A 140 13.46 -3.54 2.42
N PHE A 141 14.03 -4.62 1.90
CA PHE A 141 15.41 -5.00 2.17
C PHE A 141 16.30 -4.36 1.13
N GLU A 142 17.39 -3.74 1.56
CA GLU A 142 18.37 -3.09 0.68
C GLU A 142 17.72 -2.09 -0.29
N GLY A 143 16.67 -1.40 0.16
CA GLY A 143 15.98 -0.41 -0.63
C GLY A 143 16.64 0.95 -0.52
N SER A 144 16.75 1.68 -1.63
CA SER A 144 17.01 3.11 -1.56
C SER A 144 15.72 3.85 -1.29
N SER A 145 15.72 4.84 -0.41
CA SER A 145 14.60 5.75 -0.24
C SER A 145 14.80 6.96 -1.15
N THR A 146 14.64 6.80 -2.44
CA THR A 146 14.74 7.93 -3.35
C THR A 146 13.42 8.64 -3.47
N GLU A 147 13.43 9.93 -3.24
CA GLU A 147 12.37 10.83 -3.69
C GLU A 147 12.48 11.02 -5.21
N GLU A 148 11.36 11.31 -5.85
CA GLU A 148 11.13 11.45 -7.29
C GLU A 148 11.99 12.56 -7.96
N ASN A 149 12.88 13.21 -7.23
CA ASN A 149 13.78 14.25 -7.71
C ASN A 149 15.22 13.72 -7.75
N ASP A 150 15.73 13.52 -8.89
CA ASP A 150 17.10 13.30 -9.43
C ASP A 150 18.35 13.26 -8.51
N ASP A 151 18.20 13.49 -7.23
CA ASP A 151 19.28 13.40 -6.24
C ASP A 151 19.04 12.18 -5.34
N ASP A 152 19.39 11.00 -5.85
CA ASP A 152 19.45 9.77 -5.05
C ASP A 152 20.27 10.01 -3.78
N LEU A 153 19.66 9.82 -2.61
CA LEU A 153 20.39 9.85 -1.35
C LEU A 153 21.29 8.62 -1.29
N LEU A 154 22.43 8.69 -1.96
CA LEU A 154 23.43 7.64 -1.93
C LEU A 154 24.12 7.67 -0.56
N LEU A 155 23.85 6.65 0.24
CA LEU A 155 24.55 6.41 1.49
C LEU A 155 25.82 5.59 1.20
N TYR A 156 26.92 5.99 1.80
CA TYR A 156 28.18 5.27 1.71
C TYR A 156 28.61 4.80 3.09
N ASP A 157 29.13 3.59 3.17
CA ASP A 157 29.79 3.09 4.38
C ASP A 157 31.13 3.80 4.62
N SER A 158 31.73 3.58 5.77
CA SER A 158 33.04 4.16 6.13
C SER A 158 34.19 3.73 5.19
N SER A 159 33.99 2.73 4.33
CA SER A 159 34.94 2.23 3.33
C SER A 159 34.69 2.82 1.94
N GLY A 160 33.64 3.64 1.77
CA GLY A 160 33.28 4.27 0.52
C GLY A 160 32.45 3.38 -0.42
N ASN A 161 31.87 2.28 0.07
CA ASN A 161 30.94 1.46 -0.70
C ASN A 161 29.52 1.99 -0.52
N GLN A 162 28.67 1.85 -1.54
CA GLN A 162 27.25 2.16 -1.42
C GLN A 162 26.62 1.30 -0.33
N ASN A 163 25.82 1.93 0.52
CA ASN A 163 25.06 1.29 1.58
C ASN A 163 23.57 1.40 1.30
N PHE A 164 22.88 0.27 1.25
CA PHE A 164 21.44 0.18 1.02
C PHE A 164 20.76 -0.21 2.34
N PRO A 165 20.14 0.73 3.04
CA PRO A 165 19.47 0.45 4.29
C PRO A 165 18.17 -0.34 4.06
N ASP A 166 17.72 -1.04 5.11
CA ASP A 166 16.39 -1.59 5.14
C ASP A 166 15.39 -0.50 5.57
N TYR A 167 14.26 -0.46 4.93
CA TYR A 167 13.21 0.52 5.18
C TYR A 167 11.90 -0.15 5.54
N SER A 168 11.33 0.17 6.70
CA SER A 168 10.06 -0.39 7.16
C SER A 168 9.03 0.70 7.42
N GLN A 169 7.76 0.39 7.13
CA GLN A 169 6.63 1.27 7.32
C GLN A 169 5.50 0.55 8.03
N LEU A 170 4.85 1.25 8.94
CA LEU A 170 3.66 0.81 9.66
C LEU A 170 2.53 1.80 9.44
N PHE A 171 1.37 1.31 9.09
CA PHE A 171 0.17 2.11 8.93
C PHE A 171 -0.97 1.55 9.78
N PHE A 172 -1.77 2.45 10.31
CA PHE A 172 -3.04 2.15 10.93
C PHE A 172 -4.09 3.08 10.34
N ASP A 173 -5.25 2.55 9.99
CA ASP A 173 -6.36 3.34 9.48
C ASP A 173 -7.71 2.93 10.09
N LEU A 174 -8.61 3.90 10.14
CA LEU A 174 -10.00 3.74 10.55
C LEU A 174 -10.89 4.48 9.56
N LEU A 175 -11.72 3.73 8.84
CA LEU A 175 -12.75 4.28 7.96
C LEU A 175 -14.13 4.01 8.57
N VAL A 176 -14.93 5.08 8.68
CA VAL A 176 -16.32 5.00 9.17
C VAL A 176 -17.23 5.62 8.13
N LYS A 177 -18.35 4.95 7.78
CA LYS A 177 -19.36 5.45 6.88
C LYS A 177 -20.77 5.22 7.42
N TYR A 178 -21.63 6.22 7.23
CA TYR A 178 -23.03 6.16 7.63
C TYR A 178 -23.85 7.27 6.97
N LYS A 179 -24.86 6.93 6.19
CA LYS A 179 -25.84 7.85 5.58
C LYS A 179 -25.23 9.07 4.89
N GLY A 180 -24.22 8.85 4.05
CA GLY A 180 -23.50 9.90 3.34
C GLY A 180 -22.40 10.58 4.14
N PHE A 181 -22.27 10.29 5.44
CA PHE A 181 -21.14 10.74 6.25
C PHE A 181 -19.97 9.76 6.12
N SER A 182 -18.74 10.31 5.98
CA SER A 182 -17.51 9.54 5.98
C SER A 182 -16.49 10.17 6.92
N PHE A 183 -15.78 9.33 7.63
CA PHE A 183 -14.63 9.72 8.46
C PHE A 183 -13.46 8.76 8.18
N LEU A 184 -12.31 9.31 7.84
CA LEU A 184 -11.06 8.58 7.69
C LEU A 184 -10.04 9.14 8.68
N PHE A 185 -9.43 8.27 9.44
CA PHE A 185 -8.25 8.55 10.26
C PHE A 185 -7.12 7.62 9.82
N GLU A 186 -5.92 8.17 9.67
CA GLU A 186 -4.73 7.43 9.30
C GLU A 186 -3.55 7.83 10.18
N TYR A 187 -2.72 6.86 10.48
CA TYR A 187 -1.44 7.01 11.16
C TYR A 187 -0.38 6.27 10.36
N ALA A 188 0.78 6.89 10.18
CA ALA A 188 1.94 6.28 9.56
C ALA A 188 3.17 6.47 10.42
N ASP A 189 4.03 5.45 10.43
CA ASP A 189 5.36 5.49 11.03
C ASP A 189 6.34 4.79 10.10
N SER A 190 7.57 5.30 9.99
CA SER A 190 8.59 4.69 9.16
C SER A 190 9.93 4.68 9.87
N TYR A 191 10.68 3.61 9.63
CA TYR A 191 11.95 3.36 10.27
C TYR A 191 12.97 2.84 9.27
N THR A 192 14.17 3.39 9.29
CA THR A 192 15.30 2.97 8.49
C THR A 192 16.31 2.27 9.39
N SER A 193 16.78 1.10 8.99
CA SER A 193 17.75 0.28 9.69
C SER A 193 18.91 -0.13 8.77
N ASN A 194 19.94 -0.76 9.34
CA ASN A 194 21.16 -1.15 8.62
C ASN A 194 21.92 0.03 7.99
N ILE A 195 21.80 1.21 8.61
CA ILE A 195 22.62 2.37 8.27
C ILE A 195 23.99 2.15 8.90
N ASN A 196 24.94 1.67 8.11
CA ASN A 196 26.34 1.56 8.53
C ASN A 196 26.95 2.96 8.57
N GLN A 197 27.19 3.48 9.76
CA GLN A 197 27.90 4.74 9.98
C GLN A 197 29.40 4.55 9.94
#